data_03b514f701c3163aac04add541857b17
#
_entry.id   03b514f701c3163aac04add541857b17
#
_cell.length_a   1.000
_cell.length_b   1.000
_cell.length_c   1.000
_cell.angle_alpha   90.00
_cell.angle_beta   90.00
_cell.angle_gamma   90.00
#
_symmetry.space_group_name_H-M   'P 1'
#
loop_
_entity.id
_entity.type
_entity.pdbx_description
1 polymer ?
#
loop_
_entity_poly.entity_id
_entity_poly.type
_entity_poly.pdbx_seq_one_letter_code
_entity_poly.pdbx_strand_id
1 'polypeptide(L)'
;MEISTARRNRKKENKTIIYLKENSIFATSFQSKRLYNINIIHMKLSKLLFIPLTGLFMGGCDMIDYHPYDVRISGQTDINNRNIEKIEANCKDKATIRFVTMGDSQRWYDETLDFVNHLNKRDDIDFVIHGGDYSDFGVTDEFLWQRDIMNKLKVPYVGLIGNHDCLGTGEETFRIVFGDPNFSFIAG
;
A
#
# COMPACT_ATOMS: atom_id res chain seq x y z
N MET A 1 7.20 35.51 -25.17
CA MET A 1 8.23 35.09 -26.15
C MET A 1 8.99 33.82 -25.73
N GLU A 2 8.88 33.37 -24.46
CA GLU A 2 9.55 32.18 -23.92
C GLU A 2 8.81 30.83 -24.19
N ILE A 3 7.50 30.85 -24.38
CA ILE A 3 6.73 29.60 -24.58
C ILE A 3 6.98 28.96 -25.96
N SER A 4 7.37 29.77 -26.96
CA SER A 4 7.68 29.30 -28.32
C SER A 4 9.02 28.58 -28.42
N THR A 5 10.00 28.97 -27.61
CA THR A 5 11.36 28.38 -27.60
C THR A 5 11.37 27.02 -26.87
N ALA A 6 10.56 26.85 -25.80
CA ALA A 6 10.46 25.59 -25.08
C ALA A 6 9.79 24.46 -25.92
N ARG A 7 8.82 24.82 -26.78
CA ARG A 7 8.19 23.86 -27.69
C ARG A 7 9.12 23.42 -28.84
N ARG A 8 10.01 24.30 -29.30
CA ARG A 8 10.98 23.96 -30.34
C ARG A 8 12.07 23.00 -29.84
N ASN A 9 12.50 23.17 -28.61
CA ASN A 9 13.50 22.29 -27.99
C ASN A 9 12.91 20.88 -27.69
N ARG A 10 11.67 20.79 -27.21
CA ARG A 10 11.01 19.50 -26.97
C ARG A 10 10.83 18.67 -28.25
N LYS A 11 10.50 19.33 -29.39
CA LYS A 11 10.41 18.64 -30.69
C LYS A 11 11.78 18.17 -31.20
N LYS A 12 12.86 18.89 -30.90
CA LYS A 12 14.22 18.49 -31.27
C LYS A 12 14.71 17.31 -30.45
N GLU A 13 14.44 17.29 -29.16
CA GLU A 13 14.80 16.16 -28.27
C GLU A 13 14.06 14.88 -28.63
N ASN A 14 12.75 14.97 -28.92
CA ASN A 14 11.98 13.80 -29.34
C ASN A 14 12.42 13.24 -30.71
N LYS A 15 12.85 14.10 -31.66
CA LYS A 15 13.43 13.65 -32.93
C LYS A 15 14.77 12.93 -32.74
N THR A 16 15.61 13.41 -31.84
CA THR A 16 16.91 12.80 -31.55
C THR A 16 16.77 11.41 -30.92
N ILE A 17 15.81 11.22 -30.01
CA ILE A 17 15.52 9.93 -29.38
C ILE A 17 14.98 8.90 -30.40
N ILE A 18 14.13 9.30 -31.33
CA ILE A 18 13.62 8.42 -32.38
C ILE A 18 14.73 7.99 -33.36
N TYR A 19 15.67 8.90 -33.70
CA TYR A 19 16.82 8.58 -34.56
C TYR A 19 17.80 7.60 -33.90
N LEU A 20 18.04 7.72 -32.62
CA LEU A 20 18.89 6.78 -31.87
C LEU A 20 18.27 5.37 -31.80
N LYS A 21 16.95 5.26 -31.76
CA LYS A 21 16.23 3.99 -31.75
C LYS A 21 16.26 3.29 -33.12
N GLU A 22 16.14 4.03 -34.21
CA GLU A 22 16.25 3.50 -35.57
C GLU A 22 17.71 3.08 -35.91
N ASN A 23 18.70 3.85 -35.47
CA ASN A 23 20.11 3.49 -35.70
C ASN A 23 20.57 2.25 -34.91
N SER A 24 19.96 1.95 -33.78
CA SER A 24 20.26 0.73 -33.00
C SER A 24 19.70 -0.55 -33.67
N ILE A 25 18.66 -0.41 -34.50
CA ILE A 25 18.08 -1.55 -35.24
C ILE A 25 18.92 -1.85 -36.50
N PHE A 26 19.55 -0.84 -37.12
CA PHE A 26 20.39 -1.04 -38.31
C PHE A 26 21.79 -1.61 -38.02
N ALA A 27 22.30 -1.41 -36.83
CA ALA A 27 23.64 -1.93 -36.45
C ALA A 27 23.66 -3.45 -36.24
N THR A 28 22.51 -4.08 -35.99
CA THR A 28 22.41 -5.53 -35.76
C THR A 28 22.27 -6.37 -37.03
N SER A 29 22.00 -5.75 -38.21
CA SER A 29 21.78 -6.49 -39.47
C SER A 29 23.08 -6.72 -40.28
N PHE A 30 24.18 -6.03 -40.00
CA PHE A 30 25.39 -6.10 -40.85
C PHE A 30 26.48 -7.07 -40.36
N GLN A 31 26.35 -7.68 -39.19
CA GLN A 31 27.33 -8.67 -38.66
C GLN A 31 26.92 -10.13 -38.78
N SER A 32 25.83 -10.46 -39.49
CA SER A 32 25.28 -11.82 -39.45
C SER A 32 25.83 -12.80 -40.46
N LYS A 33 26.79 -12.45 -41.30
CA LYS A 33 27.28 -13.38 -42.36
C LYS A 33 28.59 -14.13 -42.11
N ARG A 34 29.28 -13.89 -40.98
CA ARG A 34 30.60 -14.56 -40.72
C ARG A 34 30.63 -15.51 -39.53
N LEU A 35 29.53 -15.74 -38.83
CA LEU A 35 29.49 -16.59 -37.63
C LEU A 35 28.63 -17.87 -37.75
N TYR A 36 28.26 -18.28 -38.97
CA TYR A 36 27.34 -19.41 -39.16
C TYR A 36 27.96 -20.80 -38.89
N ASN A 37 29.29 -20.92 -38.82
CA ASN A 37 29.91 -22.26 -38.69
C ASN A 37 30.42 -22.61 -37.29
N ILE A 38 30.43 -21.68 -36.32
CA ILE A 38 30.84 -22.00 -34.93
C ILE A 38 29.60 -22.28 -34.05
N ASN A 39 28.42 -21.90 -34.50
CA ASN A 39 27.22 -21.92 -33.65
C ASN A 39 26.50 -23.27 -33.52
N ILE A 40 26.81 -24.27 -34.35
CA ILE A 40 26.03 -25.54 -34.35
C ILE A 40 26.41 -26.41 -33.14
N ILE A 41 27.65 -26.38 -32.70
CA ILE A 41 28.11 -27.19 -31.55
C ILE A 41 27.68 -26.50 -30.22
N HIS A 42 27.79 -25.18 -30.14
CA HIS A 42 27.32 -24.42 -28.97
C HIS A 42 25.79 -24.41 -28.79
N MET A 43 25.00 -24.46 -29.89
CA MET A 43 23.54 -24.54 -29.80
C MET A 43 23.01 -25.86 -29.23
N LYS A 44 23.73 -26.98 -29.41
CA LYS A 44 23.31 -28.29 -28.84
C LYS A 44 23.59 -28.36 -27.34
N LEU A 45 24.70 -27.76 -26.89
CA LEU A 45 25.06 -27.76 -25.46
C LEU A 45 24.24 -26.73 -24.67
N SER A 46 23.94 -25.54 -25.26
CA SER A 46 23.13 -24.53 -24.63
C SER A 46 21.67 -24.96 -24.48
N LYS A 47 21.11 -25.70 -25.46
CA LYS A 47 19.75 -26.24 -25.35
C LYS A 47 19.62 -27.28 -24.25
N LEU A 48 20.70 -28.09 -23.99
CA LEU A 48 20.68 -29.06 -22.92
C LEU A 48 20.81 -28.43 -21.51
N LEU A 49 21.41 -27.25 -21.42
CA LEU A 49 21.53 -26.51 -20.17
C LEU A 49 20.30 -25.59 -19.89
N PHE A 50 19.63 -25.11 -20.95
CA PHE A 50 18.48 -24.22 -20.81
C PHE A 50 17.22 -24.95 -20.33
N ILE A 51 17.05 -26.25 -20.69
CA ILE A 51 15.85 -27.00 -20.26
C ILE A 51 15.78 -27.19 -18.75
N PRO A 52 16.83 -27.55 -18.00
CA PRO A 52 16.75 -27.64 -16.55
C PRO A 52 16.68 -26.24 -15.88
N LEU A 53 17.25 -25.20 -16.50
CA LEU A 53 17.18 -23.84 -15.95
C LEU A 53 15.79 -23.22 -16.09
N THR A 54 15.09 -23.45 -17.22
CA THR A 54 13.68 -23.03 -17.39
C THR A 54 12.73 -23.85 -16.52
N GLY A 55 13.02 -25.12 -16.28
CA GLY A 55 12.28 -25.96 -15.34
C GLY A 55 12.40 -25.48 -13.88
N LEU A 56 13.56 -24.94 -13.50
CA LEU A 56 13.76 -24.34 -12.17
C LEU A 56 12.97 -23.05 -11.99
N PHE A 57 12.78 -22.26 -13.06
CA PHE A 57 11.98 -21.03 -13.01
C PHE A 57 10.47 -21.30 -13.05
N MET A 58 10.03 -22.41 -13.65
CA MET A 58 8.60 -22.76 -13.66
C MET A 58 8.11 -23.34 -12.33
N GLY A 59 8.99 -23.89 -11.49
CA GLY A 59 8.67 -24.32 -10.13
C GLY A 59 8.58 -23.17 -9.11
N GLY A 60 8.91 -21.93 -9.52
CA GLY A 60 8.90 -20.76 -8.64
C GLY A 60 7.58 -20.00 -8.60
N CYS A 61 6.58 -20.40 -9.39
CA CYS A 61 5.28 -19.70 -9.39
C CYS A 61 4.48 -19.92 -8.11
N ASP A 62 4.74 -20.99 -7.35
CA ASP A 62 4.12 -21.22 -6.04
C ASP A 62 4.81 -20.47 -4.89
N MET A 63 5.94 -19.79 -5.15
CA MET A 63 6.66 -19.03 -4.12
C MET A 63 6.15 -17.58 -3.94
N ILE A 64 5.27 -17.09 -4.83
CA ILE A 64 4.63 -15.77 -4.70
C ILE A 64 3.13 -16.00 -4.55
N ASP A 65 2.77 -16.53 -3.40
CA ASP A 65 1.38 -16.78 -3.01
C ASP A 65 0.74 -15.56 -2.31
N TYR A 66 1.29 -14.37 -2.52
CA TYR A 66 0.80 -13.13 -1.90
C TYR A 66 0.47 -12.08 -2.96
N HIS A 67 -0.82 -11.76 -3.06
CA HIS A 67 -1.29 -10.60 -3.79
C HIS A 67 -1.58 -9.46 -2.79
N PRO A 68 -1.22 -8.19 -3.06
CA PRO A 68 -1.47 -7.07 -2.15
C PRO A 68 -2.94 -6.90 -1.72
N TYR A 69 -3.88 -7.36 -2.55
CA TYR A 69 -5.31 -7.36 -2.27
C TYR A 69 -5.82 -8.67 -1.63
N ASP A 70 -4.94 -9.62 -1.28
CA ASP A 70 -5.36 -10.77 -0.49
C ASP A 70 -5.71 -10.32 0.93
N VAL A 71 -6.91 -10.67 1.38
CA VAL A 71 -7.37 -10.32 2.72
C VAL A 71 -6.81 -11.32 3.73
N ARG A 72 -5.54 -11.15 4.09
CA ARG A 72 -4.85 -11.96 5.11
C ARG A 72 -4.64 -11.13 6.36
N ILE A 73 -5.53 -11.26 7.32
CA ILE A 73 -5.52 -10.45 8.52
C ILE A 73 -4.91 -11.21 9.67
N SER A 74 -3.91 -10.61 10.30
CA SER A 74 -3.28 -11.06 11.54
C SER A 74 -3.48 -10.04 12.65
N GLY A 75 -3.39 -10.48 13.91
CA GLY A 75 -3.49 -9.60 15.06
C GLY A 75 -4.93 -9.29 15.45
N GLN A 76 -5.16 -8.12 16.05
CA GLN A 76 -6.46 -7.75 16.59
C GLN A 76 -7.46 -7.40 15.46
N THR A 77 -8.68 -7.86 15.65
CA THR A 77 -9.83 -7.61 14.78
C THR A 77 -11.00 -7.06 15.60
N ASP A 78 -12.04 -6.58 14.93
CA ASP A 78 -13.25 -6.06 15.57
C ASP A 78 -12.96 -4.94 16.59
N ILE A 79 -12.11 -4.01 16.17
CA ILE A 79 -11.57 -2.94 17.01
C ILE A 79 -12.67 -2.04 17.55
N ASN A 80 -13.64 -1.65 16.69
CA ASN A 80 -14.69 -0.72 17.07
C ASN A 80 -15.53 -1.28 18.21
N ASN A 81 -16.06 -2.49 18.08
CA ASN A 81 -16.92 -3.08 19.11
C ASN A 81 -16.17 -3.19 20.45
N ARG A 82 -14.95 -3.68 20.43
CA ARG A 82 -14.12 -3.80 21.64
C ARG A 82 -13.82 -2.45 22.31
N ASN A 83 -13.62 -1.43 21.53
CA ASN A 83 -13.29 -0.10 22.03
C ASN A 83 -14.55 0.70 22.42
N ILE A 84 -15.69 0.47 21.76
CA ILE A 84 -16.98 1.02 22.15
C ILE A 84 -17.34 0.57 23.56
N GLU A 85 -17.21 -0.73 23.87
CA GLU A 85 -17.44 -1.23 25.24
C GLU A 85 -16.58 -0.50 26.28
N LYS A 86 -15.30 -0.22 25.94
CA LYS A 86 -14.40 0.54 26.83
C LYS A 86 -14.81 1.99 26.95
N ILE A 87 -15.19 2.63 25.83
CA ILE A 87 -15.63 4.05 25.82
C ILE A 87 -16.89 4.19 26.70
N GLU A 88 -17.88 3.34 26.48
CA GLU A 88 -19.13 3.39 27.26
C GLU A 88 -18.88 3.16 28.74
N ALA A 89 -18.03 2.17 29.09
CA ALA A 89 -17.67 1.92 30.47
C ALA A 89 -16.89 3.08 31.12
N ASN A 90 -15.91 3.65 30.42
CA ASN A 90 -15.05 4.71 30.94
C ASN A 90 -15.75 6.07 31.01
N CYS A 91 -16.72 6.30 30.16
CA CYS A 91 -17.42 7.60 30.04
C CYS A 91 -18.77 7.62 30.78
N LYS A 92 -19.28 6.49 31.27
CA LYS A 92 -20.59 6.30 31.85
C LYS A 92 -20.80 7.35 32.91
N ASP A 93 -20.70 8.01 33.53
CA ASP A 93 -21.07 8.98 34.56
C ASP A 93 -20.25 10.28 34.46
N LYS A 94 -19.59 10.52 33.33
CA LYS A 94 -18.82 11.72 33.11
C LYS A 94 -19.71 12.88 32.69
N ALA A 95 -19.64 13.98 33.41
CA ALA A 95 -20.33 15.24 33.08
C ALA A 95 -19.68 15.96 31.87
N THR A 96 -18.44 15.64 31.55
CA THR A 96 -17.71 16.25 30.42
C THR A 96 -16.91 15.18 29.71
N ILE A 97 -17.09 15.09 28.42
CA ILE A 97 -16.38 14.18 27.54
C ILE A 97 -15.43 14.98 26.65
N ARG A 98 -14.17 14.55 26.58
CA ARG A 98 -13.17 15.11 25.68
C ARG A 98 -12.65 14.05 24.75
N PHE A 99 -12.82 14.21 23.48
CA PHE A 99 -12.29 13.33 22.46
C PHE A 99 -11.51 14.11 21.41
N VAL A 100 -10.68 13.40 20.69
CA VAL A 100 -9.90 13.95 19.58
C VAL A 100 -10.34 13.27 18.29
N THR A 101 -10.40 14.03 17.21
CA THR A 101 -10.64 13.51 15.87
C THR A 101 -9.37 13.62 15.03
N MET A 102 -9.13 12.63 14.22
CA MET A 102 -8.12 12.61 13.18
C MET A 102 -8.68 11.86 11.96
N GLY A 103 -7.98 11.87 10.84
CA GLY A 103 -8.35 11.15 9.64
C GLY A 103 -7.24 11.33 8.60
N ASP A 104 -7.43 10.78 7.39
CA ASP A 104 -6.49 10.89 6.27
C ASP A 104 -5.07 10.48 6.64
N SER A 105 -4.95 9.37 7.37
CA SER A 105 -3.66 8.90 7.90
C SER A 105 -2.89 8.00 6.94
N GLN A 106 -3.46 7.69 5.78
CA GLN A 106 -2.82 6.91 4.73
C GLN A 106 -1.43 7.46 4.40
N ARG A 107 -0.40 6.60 4.30
CA ARG A 107 1.01 6.93 4.07
C ARG A 107 1.74 7.69 5.21
N TRP A 108 1.00 8.36 6.11
CA TRP A 108 1.55 9.20 7.18
C TRP A 108 1.79 8.38 8.45
N TYR A 109 2.56 7.28 8.34
CA TYR A 109 2.76 6.35 9.46
C TYR A 109 3.58 6.98 10.59
N ASP A 110 4.64 7.72 10.26
CA ASP A 110 5.49 8.39 11.26
C ASP A 110 4.73 9.52 11.95
N GLU A 111 3.99 10.32 11.22
CA GLU A 111 3.16 11.40 11.76
C GLU A 111 2.01 10.84 12.62
N THR A 112 1.42 9.72 12.20
CA THR A 112 0.41 9.03 13.02
C THR A 112 1.02 8.50 14.31
N LEU A 113 2.22 7.96 14.27
CA LEU A 113 2.93 7.52 15.47
C LEU A 113 3.28 8.70 16.38
N ASP A 114 3.70 9.83 15.83
CA ASP A 114 3.98 11.04 16.59
C ASP A 114 2.69 11.60 17.24
N PHE A 115 1.57 11.58 16.53
CA PHE A 115 0.26 11.93 17.08
C PHE A 115 -0.09 11.02 18.27
N VAL A 116 0.02 9.70 18.13
CA VAL A 116 -0.22 8.72 19.20
C VAL A 116 0.70 8.99 20.42
N ASN A 117 1.98 9.21 20.16
CA ASN A 117 2.94 9.52 21.22
C ASN A 117 2.63 10.85 21.94
N HIS A 118 2.12 11.84 21.19
CA HIS A 118 1.70 13.11 21.78
C HIS A 118 0.45 12.94 22.63
N LEU A 119 -0.57 12.25 22.14
CA LEU A 119 -1.79 11.99 22.92
C LEU A 119 -1.53 11.16 24.17
N ASN A 120 -0.63 10.20 24.10
CA ASN A 120 -0.27 9.36 25.24
C ASN A 120 0.39 10.12 26.42
N LYS A 121 0.77 11.38 26.23
CA LYS A 121 1.26 12.28 27.29
C LYS A 121 0.12 13.05 27.96
N ARG A 122 -1.11 12.94 27.46
CA ARG A 122 -2.29 13.62 27.98
C ARG A 122 -3.15 12.66 28.77
N ASP A 123 -3.67 13.15 29.89
CA ASP A 123 -4.55 12.37 30.78
C ASP A 123 -6.00 12.89 30.73
N ASP A 124 -6.28 13.92 29.90
CA ASP A 124 -7.58 14.58 29.82
C ASP A 124 -8.41 14.18 28.59
N ILE A 125 -7.96 13.19 27.81
CA ILE A 125 -8.67 12.67 26.62
C ILE A 125 -9.33 11.34 26.99
N ASP A 126 -10.59 11.20 26.62
CA ASP A 126 -11.39 9.99 26.88
C ASP A 126 -11.26 8.96 25.77
N PHE A 127 -11.28 9.39 24.53
CA PHE A 127 -11.15 8.52 23.34
C PHE A 127 -10.75 9.29 22.07
N VAL A 128 -10.47 8.57 21.00
CA VAL A 128 -10.15 9.12 19.68
C VAL A 128 -11.16 8.61 18.66
N ILE A 129 -11.55 9.45 17.70
CA ILE A 129 -12.31 9.07 16.52
C ILE A 129 -11.39 9.24 15.31
N HIS A 130 -11.16 8.17 14.56
CA HIS A 130 -10.49 8.24 13.27
C HIS A 130 -11.53 8.33 12.15
N GLY A 131 -11.48 9.40 11.38
CA GLY A 131 -12.49 9.77 10.38
C GLY A 131 -12.43 9.01 9.07
N GLY A 132 -11.56 8.00 8.95
CA GLY A 132 -11.37 7.21 7.73
C GLY A 132 -10.09 7.53 6.99
N ASP A 133 -9.92 6.90 5.83
CA ASP A 133 -8.74 6.95 4.99
C ASP A 133 -7.49 6.44 5.74
N TYR A 134 -7.59 5.19 6.21
CA TYR A 134 -6.48 4.43 6.77
C TYR A 134 -5.53 3.93 5.70
N SER A 135 -6.07 3.57 4.54
CA SER A 135 -5.35 3.06 3.40
C SER A 135 -5.34 4.06 2.24
N ASP A 136 -4.34 3.98 1.37
CA ASP A 136 -4.26 4.78 0.15
C ASP A 136 -4.94 4.07 -1.03
N PHE A 137 -4.84 2.74 -1.06
CA PHE A 137 -5.30 1.90 -2.17
C PHE A 137 -6.23 0.74 -1.76
N GLY A 138 -6.67 0.67 -0.51
CA GLY A 138 -7.46 -0.44 0.01
C GLY A 138 -6.67 -1.75 0.15
N VAL A 139 -5.35 -1.64 0.33
CA VAL A 139 -4.46 -2.79 0.51
C VAL A 139 -4.49 -3.22 1.97
N THR A 140 -4.58 -4.53 2.21
CA THR A 140 -4.69 -5.09 3.56
C THR A 140 -3.59 -4.62 4.50
N ASP A 141 -2.34 -4.62 4.07
CA ASP A 141 -1.20 -4.23 4.90
C ASP A 141 -1.28 -2.77 5.38
N GLU A 142 -1.83 -1.86 4.57
CA GLU A 142 -2.00 -0.45 4.96
C GLU A 142 -2.91 -0.32 6.19
N PHE A 143 -4.02 -1.07 6.22
CA PHE A 143 -4.91 -1.12 7.39
C PHE A 143 -4.21 -1.72 8.61
N LEU A 144 -3.42 -2.79 8.41
CA LEU A 144 -2.72 -3.44 9.51
C LEU A 144 -1.65 -2.52 10.11
N TRP A 145 -0.90 -1.80 9.30
CA TRP A 145 0.11 -0.84 9.77
C TRP A 145 -0.52 0.30 10.57
N GLN A 146 -1.59 0.91 10.03
CA GLN A 146 -2.29 1.98 10.74
C GLN A 146 -2.94 1.47 12.04
N ARG A 147 -3.60 0.32 12.00
CA ARG A 147 -4.14 -0.34 13.20
C ARG A 147 -3.07 -0.53 14.28
N ASP A 148 -1.92 -1.05 13.89
CA ASP A 148 -0.85 -1.38 14.84
C ASP A 148 -0.22 -0.10 15.45
N ILE A 149 -0.24 1.00 14.73
CA ILE A 149 0.14 2.31 15.27
C ILE A 149 -0.93 2.82 16.22
N MET A 150 -2.20 2.83 15.81
CA MET A 150 -3.32 3.31 16.62
C MET A 150 -3.53 2.48 17.90
N ASN A 151 -3.23 1.18 17.86
CA ASN A 151 -3.27 0.30 19.02
C ASN A 151 -2.26 0.66 20.13
N LYS A 152 -1.31 1.55 19.86
CA LYS A 152 -0.39 2.10 20.88
C LYS A 152 -1.02 3.24 21.71
N LEU A 153 -2.22 3.71 21.36
CA LEU A 153 -2.97 4.67 22.16
C LEU A 153 -3.31 4.06 23.53
N LYS A 154 -3.14 4.86 24.59
CA LYS A 154 -3.57 4.51 25.95
C LYS A 154 -5.09 4.58 26.11
N VAL A 155 -5.73 5.44 25.34
CA VAL A 155 -7.18 5.61 25.30
C VAL A 155 -7.79 4.81 24.15
N PRO A 156 -9.05 4.34 24.27
CA PRO A 156 -9.70 3.64 23.17
C PRO A 156 -9.92 4.56 21.97
N TYR A 157 -9.99 3.97 20.78
CA TYR A 157 -10.35 4.68 19.55
C TYR A 157 -11.38 3.91 18.76
N VAL A 158 -12.16 4.61 17.94
CA VAL A 158 -13.07 4.05 16.95
C VAL A 158 -12.73 4.59 15.56
N GLY A 159 -12.90 3.76 14.56
CA GLY A 159 -12.60 4.10 13.18
C GLY A 159 -13.85 4.14 12.31
N LEU A 160 -13.96 5.16 11.49
CA LEU A 160 -14.91 5.23 10.38
C LEU A 160 -14.22 4.76 9.10
N ILE A 161 -15.00 4.37 8.10
CA ILE A 161 -14.47 4.03 6.79
C ILE A 161 -14.44 5.28 5.91
N GLY A 162 -13.32 5.51 5.22
CA GLY A 162 -13.17 6.59 4.26
C GLY A 162 -13.32 6.11 2.81
N ASN A 163 -13.25 7.02 1.86
CA ASN A 163 -13.41 6.68 0.44
C ASN A 163 -12.20 5.92 -0.12
N HIS A 164 -10.98 6.18 0.34
CA HIS A 164 -9.79 5.41 -0.03
C HIS A 164 -9.85 3.99 0.53
N ASP A 165 -10.42 3.82 1.70
CA ASP A 165 -10.62 2.52 2.33
C ASP A 165 -11.59 1.60 1.57
N CYS A 166 -12.41 2.16 0.67
CA CYS A 166 -13.34 1.40 -0.17
C CYS A 166 -12.71 0.92 -1.49
N LEU A 167 -11.43 1.24 -1.75
CA LEU A 167 -10.74 0.76 -2.94
C LEU A 167 -10.34 -0.72 -2.81
N GLY A 168 -10.17 -1.39 -3.94
CA GLY A 168 -9.70 -2.77 -3.97
C GLY A 168 -10.54 -3.72 -3.08
N THR A 169 -9.89 -4.36 -2.12
CA THR A 169 -10.51 -5.22 -1.09
C THR A 169 -10.62 -4.52 0.26
N GLY A 170 -10.46 -3.20 0.29
CA GLY A 170 -10.35 -2.44 1.51
C GLY A 170 -11.62 -2.44 2.36
N GLU A 171 -12.82 -2.42 1.75
CA GLU A 171 -14.07 -2.52 2.52
C GLU A 171 -14.18 -3.86 3.28
N GLU A 172 -13.79 -4.96 2.65
CA GLU A 172 -13.75 -6.28 3.30
C GLU A 172 -12.71 -6.28 4.43
N THR A 173 -11.52 -5.77 4.16
CA THR A 173 -10.45 -5.63 5.15
C THR A 173 -10.90 -4.78 6.34
N PHE A 174 -11.50 -3.62 6.08
CA PHE A 174 -12.02 -2.75 7.14
C PHE A 174 -13.03 -3.47 8.03
N ARG A 175 -14.00 -4.18 7.44
CA ARG A 175 -15.03 -4.93 8.19
C ARG A 175 -14.43 -5.97 9.12
N ILE A 176 -13.35 -6.61 8.72
CA ILE A 176 -12.69 -7.61 9.56
C ILE A 176 -11.85 -6.92 10.65
N VAL A 177 -11.07 -5.90 10.29
CA VAL A 177 -10.15 -5.23 11.22
C VAL A 177 -10.91 -4.37 12.22
N PHE A 178 -11.83 -3.54 11.75
CA PHE A 178 -12.51 -2.54 12.58
C PHE A 178 -13.92 -2.94 12.97
N GLY A 179 -14.60 -3.78 12.20
CA GLY A 179 -15.99 -4.18 12.41
C GLY A 179 -16.96 -3.52 11.44
N ASP A 180 -18.26 -3.52 11.78
CA ASP A 180 -19.27 -2.86 10.95
C ASP A 180 -18.97 -1.35 10.86
N PRO A 181 -18.93 -0.77 9.64
CA PRO A 181 -18.74 0.67 9.47
C PRO A 181 -19.91 1.51 10.01
N ASN A 182 -21.08 0.88 10.24
CA ASN A 182 -22.26 1.54 10.79
C ASN A 182 -22.42 1.14 12.27
N PHE A 183 -22.10 2.02 13.16
CA PHE A 183 -22.20 1.79 14.59
C PHE A 183 -22.65 3.06 15.32
N SER A 184 -23.09 2.88 16.56
CA SER A 184 -23.41 3.97 17.48
C SER A 184 -22.99 3.58 18.89
N PHE A 185 -22.65 4.53 19.73
CA PHE A 185 -22.31 4.34 21.13
C PHE A 185 -22.72 5.53 21.98
N ILE A 186 -22.75 5.34 23.30
CA ILE A 186 -23.11 6.39 24.25
C ILE A 186 -21.85 6.74 25.08
N ALA A 187 -21.56 8.01 25.21
CA ALA A 187 -20.50 8.54 26.05
C ALA A 187 -21.06 9.66 26.95
N GLY A 188 -21.14 9.41 28.26
CA GLY A 188 -21.68 10.33 29.26
C GLY A 188 -23.10 10.09 29.66
#